data_ddb3f4fc9c258d3ca519bfb32e81ffd7
#
_entry.id   ddb3f4fc9c258d3ca519bfb32e81ffd7
#
_cell.length_a   1.000
_cell.length_b   1.000
_cell.length_c   1.000
_cell.angle_alpha   90.00
_cell.angle_beta   90.00
_cell.angle_gamma   90.00
#
_symmetry.space_group_name_H-M   'P 1'
#
loop_
_entity.id
_entity.type
_entity.pdbx_description
1 polymer ?
#
loop_
_entity_poly.entity_id
_entity_poly.type
_entity_poly.pdbx_seq_one_letter_code
_entity_poly.pdbx_strand_id
1 'polypeptide(L)'
;MEKSKDTWTVLSSEYLHRAPWLTVRKDHVVLPNGNHIPSYYILEYPNWVNTIAITRNGQFVFIRQYRHGIQETSYELCAGVCEEEDGSPMVSAQRELL
;
A
#
# COMPACT_ATOMS: atom_id res chain seq x y z
N MET A 1 -23.50 6.42 9.24
CA MET A 1 -22.94 7.02 8.00
C MET A 1 -23.53 6.31 6.80
N GLU A 2 -24.08 7.04 5.89
CA GLU A 2 -24.63 6.45 4.68
C GLU A 2 -23.52 5.96 3.76
N LYS A 3 -23.74 4.79 3.14
CA LYS A 3 -22.82 4.29 2.14
C LYS A 3 -22.92 5.13 0.87
N SER A 4 -21.80 5.41 0.25
CA SER A 4 -21.75 6.04 -1.07
C SER A 4 -22.49 5.17 -2.08
N LYS A 5 -23.13 5.80 -3.09
CA LYS A 5 -23.74 5.08 -4.20
C LYS A 5 -22.75 4.25 -5.00
N ASP A 6 -21.45 4.58 -4.89
CA ASP A 6 -20.38 3.89 -5.58
C ASP A 6 -19.79 2.74 -4.76
N THR A 7 -20.26 2.53 -3.54
CA THR A 7 -19.73 1.48 -2.68
C THR A 7 -20.20 0.10 -3.15
N TRP A 8 -19.25 -0.79 -3.33
CA TRP A 8 -19.52 -2.18 -3.66
C TRP A 8 -19.83 -2.97 -2.40
N THR A 9 -20.65 -4.01 -2.54
CA THR A 9 -21.04 -4.87 -1.42
C THR A 9 -20.24 -6.17 -1.46
N VAL A 10 -19.58 -6.49 -0.35
CA VAL A 10 -18.85 -7.76 -0.22
C VAL A 10 -19.81 -8.82 0.29
N LEU A 11 -20.01 -9.87 -0.48
CA LEU A 11 -20.85 -11.01 -0.10
C LEU A 11 -20.08 -12.05 0.69
N SER A 12 -18.84 -12.31 0.28
CA SER A 12 -17.99 -13.29 0.95
C SER A 12 -16.51 -12.97 0.67
N SER A 13 -15.66 -13.46 1.56
CA SER A 13 -14.20 -13.28 1.45
C SER A 13 -13.52 -14.59 1.85
N GLU A 14 -12.43 -14.91 1.16
CA GLU A 14 -11.57 -16.00 1.59
C GLU A 14 -10.10 -15.61 1.35
N TYR A 15 -9.23 -16.01 2.26
CA TYR A 15 -7.80 -15.84 2.08
C TYR A 15 -7.24 -17.01 1.29
N LEU A 16 -6.56 -16.71 0.19
CA LEU A 16 -5.92 -17.71 -0.66
C LEU A 16 -4.50 -17.98 -0.18
N HIS A 17 -3.85 -16.98 0.41
CA HIS A 17 -2.48 -17.09 0.89
C HIS A 17 -2.25 -16.04 1.97
N ARG A 18 -1.57 -16.45 3.04
CA ARG A 18 -1.17 -15.56 4.14
C ARG A 18 0.28 -15.84 4.49
N ALA A 19 1.14 -14.92 4.11
CA ALA A 19 2.56 -14.98 4.44
C ALA A 19 3.05 -13.56 4.75
N PRO A 20 4.18 -13.40 5.45
CA PRO A 20 4.65 -12.08 5.87
C PRO A 20 4.80 -11.09 4.74
N TRP A 21 5.05 -11.34 3.59
CA TRP A 21 5.22 -10.39 2.49
C TRP A 21 4.23 -10.61 1.34
N LEU A 22 3.26 -11.50 1.55
CA LEU A 22 2.27 -11.81 0.54
C LEU A 22 0.99 -12.31 1.20
N THR A 23 -0.01 -11.46 1.26
CA THR A 23 -1.34 -11.84 1.71
C THR A 23 -2.32 -11.56 0.58
N VAL A 24 -3.02 -12.59 0.15
CA VAL A 24 -3.96 -12.52 -0.98
C VAL A 24 -5.34 -12.93 -0.50
N ARG A 25 -6.31 -12.05 -0.72
CA ARG A 25 -7.72 -12.28 -0.41
C ARG A 25 -8.53 -12.28 -1.70
N LYS A 26 -9.51 -13.16 -1.78
CA LYS A 26 -10.48 -13.17 -2.87
C LYS A 26 -11.84 -12.76 -2.31
N ASP A 27 -12.47 -11.75 -2.89
CA ASP A 27 -13.79 -11.30 -2.51
C ASP A 27 -14.79 -11.58 -3.64
N HIS A 28 -15.99 -12.01 -3.25
CA HIS A 28 -17.15 -11.98 -4.13
C HIS A 28 -17.88 -10.67 -3.85
N VAL A 29 -17.98 -9.81 -4.84
CA VAL A 29 -18.53 -8.47 -4.67
C VAL A 29 -19.70 -8.23 -5.63
N VAL A 30 -20.61 -7.34 -5.22
CA VAL A 30 -21.72 -6.86 -6.04
C VAL A 30 -21.51 -5.37 -6.28
N LEU A 31 -21.54 -4.98 -7.54
CA LEU A 31 -21.39 -3.59 -7.96
C LEU A 31 -22.69 -2.83 -7.75
N PRO A 32 -22.65 -1.49 -7.74
CA PRO A 32 -23.88 -0.69 -7.60
C PRO A 32 -24.95 -0.97 -8.64
N ASN A 33 -24.57 -1.44 -9.83
CA ASN A 33 -25.51 -1.79 -10.90
C ASN A 33 -26.09 -3.20 -10.76
N GLY A 34 -25.78 -3.94 -9.68
CA GLY A 34 -26.25 -5.29 -9.43
C GLY A 34 -25.41 -6.39 -10.04
N ASN A 35 -24.39 -6.07 -10.82
CA ASN A 35 -23.51 -7.08 -11.40
C ASN A 35 -22.58 -7.65 -10.34
N HIS A 36 -22.25 -8.94 -10.48
CA HIS A 36 -21.36 -9.65 -9.57
C HIS A 36 -19.98 -9.81 -10.17
N ILE A 37 -18.96 -9.69 -9.31
CA ILE A 37 -17.62 -10.15 -9.61
C ILE A 37 -17.31 -11.24 -8.59
N PRO A 38 -17.35 -12.53 -9.01
CA PRO A 38 -17.18 -13.64 -8.05
C PRO A 38 -15.77 -13.76 -7.49
N SER A 39 -14.77 -13.21 -8.18
CA SER A 39 -13.38 -13.36 -7.79
C SER A 39 -12.64 -12.02 -8.01
N TYR A 40 -12.76 -11.14 -7.05
CA TYR A 40 -11.96 -9.91 -7.03
C TYR A 40 -10.78 -10.13 -6.10
N TYR A 41 -9.57 -10.07 -6.64
CA TYR A 41 -8.36 -10.35 -5.87
C TYR A 41 -7.79 -9.10 -5.26
N ILE A 42 -7.45 -9.19 -3.98
CA ILE A 42 -6.92 -8.09 -3.20
C ILE A 42 -5.60 -8.52 -2.57
N LEU A 43 -4.57 -7.70 -2.75
CA LEU A 43 -3.32 -7.84 -2.02
C LEU A 43 -3.39 -6.95 -0.79
N GLU A 44 -3.22 -7.53 0.40
CA GLU A 44 -3.22 -6.77 1.64
C GLU A 44 -1.80 -6.44 2.05
N TYR A 45 -1.56 -5.18 2.31
CA TYR A 45 -0.27 -4.66 2.76
C TYR A 45 -0.46 -3.73 3.94
N PRO A 46 0.54 -3.60 4.82
CA PRO A 46 0.55 -2.46 5.74
C PRO A 46 0.68 -1.16 4.93
N ASN A 47 0.33 -0.05 5.55
CA ASN A 47 0.47 1.25 4.90
C ASN A 47 1.94 1.55 4.65
N TRP A 48 2.21 2.21 3.54
CA TRP A 48 3.52 2.69 3.16
C TRP A 48 3.54 4.20 3.14
N VAL A 49 4.71 4.78 3.33
CA VAL A 49 4.93 6.21 3.16
C VAL A 49 6.02 6.44 2.12
N ASN A 50 5.87 7.51 1.36
CA ASN A 50 6.92 8.07 0.54
C ASN A 50 7.31 9.42 1.15
N THR A 51 8.59 9.70 1.22
CA THR A 51 9.09 10.95 1.79
C THR A 51 9.72 11.79 0.69
N ILE A 52 9.19 13.00 0.51
CA ILE A 52 9.80 14.01 -0.35
C ILE A 52 10.62 14.91 0.57
N ALA A 53 11.94 14.74 0.56
CA ALA A 53 12.84 15.51 1.38
C ALA A 53 13.59 16.52 0.51
N ILE A 54 13.60 17.77 0.95
CA ILE A 54 14.24 18.87 0.25
C ILE A 54 15.27 19.49 1.18
N THR A 55 16.51 19.61 0.71
CA THR A 55 17.58 20.22 1.49
C THR A 55 17.38 21.73 1.59
N ARG A 56 18.12 22.38 2.51
CA ARG A 56 18.03 23.84 2.69
C ARG A 56 18.37 24.63 1.42
N ASN A 57 19.20 24.08 0.54
CA ASN A 57 19.55 24.71 -0.73
C ASN A 57 18.65 24.24 -1.89
N GLY A 58 17.52 23.62 -1.60
CA GLY A 58 16.50 23.31 -2.60
C GLY A 58 16.70 22.04 -3.40
N GLN A 59 17.56 21.14 -2.97
CA GLN A 59 17.82 19.88 -3.65
C GLN A 59 16.92 18.77 -3.11
N PHE A 60 16.42 17.92 -4.01
CA PHE A 60 15.66 16.73 -3.63
C PHE A 60 16.61 15.61 -3.17
N VAL A 61 16.19 14.88 -2.14
CA VAL A 61 16.92 13.72 -1.64
C VAL A 61 16.35 12.46 -2.28
N PHE A 62 17.20 11.70 -2.96
CA PHE A 62 16.86 10.41 -3.53
C PHE A 62 17.74 9.33 -2.91
N ILE A 63 17.19 8.10 -2.86
CA ILE A 63 17.96 6.91 -2.51
C ILE A 63 18.24 6.11 -3.77
N ARG A 64 19.30 5.31 -3.73
CA ARG A 64 19.61 4.36 -4.79
C ARG A 64 19.39 2.96 -4.22
N GLN A 65 18.51 2.18 -4.85
CA GLN A 65 18.11 0.89 -4.30
C GLN A 65 17.94 -0.15 -5.38
N TYR A 66 18.46 -1.36 -5.12
CA TYR A 66 18.22 -2.52 -5.97
C TYR A 66 16.80 -3.05 -5.71
N ARG A 67 16.05 -3.23 -6.78
CA ARG A 67 14.69 -3.81 -6.74
C ARG A 67 14.74 -5.19 -7.39
N HIS A 68 14.68 -6.23 -6.56
CA HIS A 68 14.84 -7.61 -7.03
C HIS A 68 13.73 -8.03 -7.99
N GLY A 69 12.50 -7.58 -7.77
CA GLY A 69 11.37 -7.97 -8.63
C GLY A 69 11.54 -7.58 -10.09
N ILE A 70 12.23 -6.49 -10.36
CA ILE A 70 12.55 -6.04 -11.71
C ILE A 70 14.03 -6.21 -12.07
N GLN A 71 14.83 -6.66 -11.10
CA GLN A 71 16.28 -6.90 -11.23
C GLN A 71 17.05 -5.66 -11.73
N GLU A 72 16.66 -4.49 -11.24
CA GLU A 72 17.27 -3.22 -11.58
C GLU A 72 17.52 -2.38 -10.33
N THR A 73 18.56 -1.53 -10.42
CA THR A 73 18.84 -0.51 -9.41
C THR A 73 18.35 0.83 -9.94
N SER A 74 17.61 1.55 -9.11
CA SER A 74 17.05 2.83 -9.52
C SER A 74 17.18 3.87 -8.40
N TYR A 75 17.07 5.14 -8.78
CA TYR A 75 16.95 6.23 -7.85
C TYR A 75 15.48 6.45 -7.52
N GLU A 76 15.18 6.54 -6.25
CA GLU A 76 13.81 6.59 -5.75
C GLU A 76 13.69 7.59 -4.61
N LEU A 77 12.45 8.00 -4.33
CA LEU A 77 12.17 8.69 -3.09
C LEU A 77 12.33 7.73 -1.93
N CYS A 78 12.72 8.25 -0.76
CA CYS A 78 12.75 7.44 0.45
C CYS A 78 11.33 6.95 0.77
N ALA A 79 11.18 5.65 0.98
CA ALA A 79 9.89 5.03 1.24
C ALA A 79 10.05 3.88 2.22
N GLY A 80 8.98 3.53 2.90
CA GLY A 80 8.98 2.41 3.82
C GLY A 80 7.61 2.13 4.40
N VAL A 81 7.54 1.04 5.18
CA VAL A 81 6.31 0.56 5.80
C VAL A 81 6.02 1.37 7.05
N CYS A 82 4.74 1.76 7.22
CA CYS A 82 4.27 2.30 8.48
C CYS A 82 4.17 1.18 9.51
N GLU A 83 4.81 1.37 10.66
CA GLU A 83 4.72 0.44 11.78
C GLU A 83 3.80 1.01 12.85
N GLU A 84 3.09 0.14 13.57
CA GLU A 84 2.17 0.58 14.62
C GLU A 84 2.88 1.39 15.71
N GLU A 85 4.11 1.02 16.03
CA GLU A 85 4.94 1.69 17.03
C GLU A 85 5.26 3.14 16.66
N ASP A 86 5.20 3.48 15.38
CA ASP A 86 5.49 4.85 14.92
C ASP A 86 4.39 5.84 15.33
N GLY A 87 3.16 5.37 15.51
CA GLY A 87 2.04 6.18 15.96
C GLY A 87 1.41 7.05 14.89
N SER A 88 2.13 7.40 13.81
CA SER A 88 1.59 8.20 12.72
C SER A 88 2.42 8.00 11.44
N PRO A 89 1.82 8.26 10.26
CA PRO A 89 2.58 8.19 8.99
C PRO A 89 3.75 9.17 8.95
N MET A 90 3.62 10.34 9.56
CA MET A 90 4.72 11.32 9.61
C MET A 90 5.93 10.78 10.38
N VAL A 91 5.69 10.08 11.50
CA VAL A 91 6.77 9.46 12.28
C VAL A 91 7.43 8.34 11.48
N SER A 92 6.64 7.54 10.77
CA SER A 92 7.17 6.50 9.87
C SER A 92 8.08 7.11 8.80
N ALA A 93 7.64 8.20 8.17
CA ALA A 93 8.43 8.90 7.15
C ALA A 93 9.74 9.44 7.71
N GLN A 94 9.72 10.00 8.91
CA GLN A 94 10.92 10.52 9.57
C GLN A 94 11.90 9.39 9.90
N ARG A 95 11.40 8.25 10.39
CA ARG A 95 12.21 7.08 10.72
C ARG A 95 12.91 6.52 9.47
N GLU A 96 12.18 6.38 8.37
CA GLU A 96 12.73 5.83 7.14
C GLU A 96 13.78 6.75 6.50
N LEU A 97 13.67 8.06 6.72
CA LEU A 97 14.63 9.01 6.17
C LEU A 97 15.97 8.99 6.93
N LEU A 98 15.96 8.60 8.18
CA LEU A 98 17.16 8.52 9.05
C LEU A 98 17.89 7.14 8.91
#